data_311643db161ebb00c63fb088dd77917c
#
_entry.id   311643db161ebb00c63fb088dd77917c
#
_cell.length_a   1.000
_cell.length_b   1.000
_cell.length_c   1.000
_cell.angle_alpha   90.00
_cell.angle_beta   90.00
_cell.angle_gamma   90.00
#
_symmetry.space_group_name_H-M   'P 1'
#
loop_
_entity.id
_entity.type
_entity.pdbx_description
1 polymer ?
#
loop_
_entity_poly.entity_id
_entity_poly.type
_entity_poly.pdbx_seq_one_letter_code
_entity_poly.pdbx_strand_id
1 'polypeptide(L)'
;MNRATTVDAWRGAIRWLLVIQALSMGAMEMTGPFWPLFLRELSPLPHVPFAWVASAAYFAPMAATLVTAPWWGRLADRVGPKPMIVRALVALAASQLWSVHADSAASVLLARTVQGGLAGFLAAAQIYAMRVAPSDMRQRVFADLQTVTACGSFMAPPVGAWLVAWMGFRMANTVGAAVILTCIPLAVFLLPAIKPIARSTHERGTDARRAHRAPLGGLVVGLLFGTVAVQAARAMPQGFLAPYITETLHGSVMLTGLAYSATAATLALSARWWAQRFAGLPVHVTLGRVCALTAVCAGISLWQGLAQGEADFIVARLAWGLCLGGLLPVLNSLVVETSPEDRQGFALGLCSSAAKGGALIGLGVAALSTGLFGWRAGFVAMTGMYLAALAALLAVRRAGASHTASAELSA
;
A
#
# COMPACT_ATOMS: atom_id res chain seq x y z
N MET A 1 -20.15 36.90 10.06
CA MET A 1 -20.41 35.52 9.59
C MET A 1 -20.08 34.57 10.72
N ASN A 2 -21.07 33.86 11.26
CA ASN A 2 -21.04 33.18 12.56
C ASN A 2 -19.99 32.04 12.59
N ARG A 3 -19.12 31.99 13.61
CA ARG A 3 -18.13 30.88 13.81
C ARG A 3 -18.75 29.48 13.86
N ALA A 4 -20.01 29.37 14.30
CA ALA A 4 -20.76 28.11 14.33
C ALA A 4 -21.02 27.54 12.93
N THR A 5 -21.41 28.38 11.96
CA THR A 5 -21.68 27.95 10.58
C THR A 5 -20.42 27.46 9.81
N THR A 6 -19.25 28.00 10.17
CA THR A 6 -17.97 27.56 9.56
C THR A 6 -17.46 26.25 10.18
N VAL A 7 -17.72 25.99 11.46
CA VAL A 7 -17.33 24.74 12.15
C VAL A 7 -18.14 23.57 11.62
N ASP A 8 -19.42 23.73 11.35
CA ASP A 8 -20.26 22.65 10.83
C ASP A 8 -19.96 22.35 9.36
N ALA A 9 -19.56 23.36 8.57
CA ALA A 9 -19.27 23.21 7.15
C ALA A 9 -18.04 22.30 6.89
N TRP A 10 -16.92 22.48 7.62
CA TRP A 10 -15.75 21.63 7.41
C TRP A 10 -15.98 20.19 7.89
N ARG A 11 -16.72 20.01 8.99
CA ARG A 11 -17.09 18.67 9.50
C ARG A 11 -17.95 17.91 8.49
N GLY A 12 -18.92 18.59 7.86
CA GLY A 12 -19.74 18.04 6.79
C GLY A 12 -18.89 17.60 5.59
N ALA A 13 -17.97 18.44 5.14
CA ALA A 13 -17.06 18.13 4.04
C ALA A 13 -16.16 16.91 4.33
N ILE A 14 -15.61 16.82 5.55
CA ILE A 14 -14.78 15.66 5.96
C ILE A 14 -15.62 14.38 6.05
N ARG A 15 -16.84 14.44 6.61
CA ARG A 15 -17.73 13.26 6.66
C ARG A 15 -18.01 12.71 5.25
N TRP A 16 -18.35 13.56 4.29
CA TRP A 16 -18.59 13.15 2.92
C TRP A 16 -17.33 12.62 2.23
N LEU A 17 -16.17 13.24 2.50
CA LEU A 17 -14.90 12.71 2.02
C LEU A 17 -14.61 11.30 2.53
N LEU A 18 -14.85 11.04 3.83
CA LEU A 18 -14.70 9.71 4.44
C LEU A 18 -15.66 8.68 3.82
N VAL A 19 -16.91 9.07 3.56
CA VAL A 19 -17.89 8.20 2.88
C VAL A 19 -17.42 7.88 1.45
N ILE A 20 -17.02 8.89 0.68
CA ILE A 20 -16.52 8.70 -0.69
C ILE A 20 -15.27 7.80 -0.67
N GLN A 21 -14.36 7.99 0.29
CA GLN A 21 -13.17 7.15 0.43
C GLN A 21 -13.52 5.71 0.81
N ALA A 22 -14.45 5.51 1.76
CA ALA A 22 -14.91 4.17 2.14
C ALA A 22 -15.50 3.41 0.97
N LEU A 23 -16.41 4.05 0.23
CA LEU A 23 -17.07 3.45 -0.92
C LEU A 23 -16.10 3.17 -2.08
N SER A 24 -15.28 4.15 -2.45
CA SER A 24 -14.35 3.99 -3.58
C SER A 24 -13.23 3.00 -3.28
N MET A 25 -12.66 3.01 -2.07
CA MET A 25 -11.64 2.03 -1.65
C MET A 25 -12.24 0.65 -1.49
N GLY A 26 -13.42 0.53 -0.85
CA GLY A 26 -14.14 -0.72 -0.73
C GLY A 26 -14.43 -1.35 -2.10
N ALA A 27 -14.93 -0.58 -3.05
CA ALA A 27 -15.19 -1.04 -4.41
C ALA A 27 -13.92 -1.51 -5.15
N MET A 28 -12.78 -0.86 -4.91
CA MET A 28 -11.49 -1.25 -5.48
C MET A 28 -10.93 -2.53 -4.84
N GLU A 29 -10.95 -2.61 -3.52
CA GLU A 29 -10.41 -3.74 -2.76
C GLU A 29 -11.27 -4.99 -2.87
N MET A 30 -12.58 -4.84 -3.16
CA MET A 30 -13.53 -5.94 -3.36
C MET A 30 -13.11 -6.86 -4.52
N THR A 31 -12.65 -6.29 -5.64
CA THR A 31 -12.19 -7.05 -6.80
C THR A 31 -10.66 -7.19 -6.85
N GLY A 32 -9.96 -6.45 -5.99
CA GLY A 32 -8.51 -6.39 -5.92
C GLY A 32 -7.82 -7.75 -5.94
N PRO A 33 -8.15 -8.70 -5.04
CA PRO A 33 -7.50 -10.00 -4.95
C PRO A 33 -7.74 -10.94 -6.13
N PHE A 34 -8.78 -10.71 -6.94
CA PHE A 34 -9.31 -11.68 -7.91
C PHE A 34 -8.88 -11.40 -9.37
N TRP A 35 -8.08 -10.36 -9.62
CA TRP A 35 -7.56 -10.07 -10.96
C TRP A 35 -6.85 -11.27 -11.62
N PRO A 36 -6.00 -12.04 -10.92
CA PRO A 36 -5.38 -13.21 -11.54
C PRO A 36 -6.39 -14.26 -11.98
N LEU A 37 -7.47 -14.48 -11.22
CA LEU A 37 -8.51 -15.45 -11.59
C LEU A 37 -9.25 -15.00 -12.84
N PHE A 38 -9.62 -13.72 -12.93
CA PHE A 38 -10.25 -13.16 -14.11
C PHE A 38 -9.35 -13.22 -15.36
N LEU A 39 -8.08 -12.91 -15.22
CA LEU A 39 -7.11 -13.00 -16.31
C LEU A 39 -6.94 -14.43 -16.85
N ARG A 40 -7.22 -15.45 -16.03
CA ARG A 40 -7.20 -16.86 -16.43
C ARG A 40 -8.36 -17.20 -17.37
N GLU A 41 -9.49 -16.50 -17.25
CA GLU A 41 -10.68 -16.70 -18.08
C GLU A 41 -10.57 -16.05 -19.47
N LEU A 42 -9.61 -15.14 -19.65
CA LEU A 42 -9.45 -14.34 -20.87
C LEU A 42 -8.46 -14.98 -21.85
N SER A 43 -8.50 -14.52 -23.10
CA SER A 43 -7.52 -14.89 -24.11
C SER A 43 -6.11 -14.59 -23.60
N PRO A 44 -5.22 -15.59 -23.54
CA PRO A 44 -3.87 -15.45 -22.98
C PRO A 44 -3.00 -14.57 -23.87
N LEU A 45 -1.95 -13.99 -23.29
CA LEU A 45 -0.88 -13.36 -24.06
C LEU A 45 0.02 -14.44 -24.63
N PRO A 46 0.21 -14.52 -25.97
CA PRO A 46 1.09 -15.52 -26.57
C PRO A 46 2.52 -15.43 -26.00
N HIS A 47 3.10 -16.58 -25.73
CA HIS A 47 4.49 -16.73 -25.27
C HIS A 47 4.83 -16.06 -23.91
N VAL A 48 3.83 -15.59 -23.14
CA VAL A 48 4.04 -14.98 -21.81
C VAL A 48 3.52 -15.93 -20.74
N PRO A 49 4.37 -16.35 -19.77
CA PRO A 49 3.92 -17.16 -18.65
C PRO A 49 2.81 -16.45 -17.86
N PHE A 50 1.76 -17.18 -17.50
CA PHE A 50 0.59 -16.62 -16.81
C PHE A 50 0.95 -15.89 -15.50
N ALA A 51 1.93 -16.40 -14.74
CA ALA A 51 2.39 -15.77 -13.52
C ALA A 51 2.90 -14.33 -13.73
N TRP A 52 3.48 -14.05 -14.89
CA TRP A 52 3.90 -12.68 -15.24
C TRP A 52 2.71 -11.78 -15.54
N VAL A 53 1.70 -12.31 -16.24
CA VAL A 53 0.46 -11.58 -16.54
C VAL A 53 -0.30 -11.27 -15.26
N ALA A 54 -0.41 -12.24 -14.34
CA ALA A 54 -1.04 -12.09 -13.04
C ALA A 54 -0.36 -11.01 -12.18
N SER A 55 0.97 -11.03 -12.12
CA SER A 55 1.75 -10.02 -11.40
C SER A 55 1.70 -8.64 -12.07
N ALA A 56 1.66 -8.59 -13.41
CA ALA A 56 1.57 -7.37 -14.18
C ALA A 56 0.27 -6.59 -13.89
N ALA A 57 -0.83 -7.27 -13.55
CA ALA A 57 -2.08 -6.63 -13.16
C ALA A 57 -1.95 -5.69 -11.94
N TYR A 58 -0.95 -5.90 -11.11
CA TYR A 58 -0.63 -5.04 -9.96
C TYR A 58 0.59 -4.16 -10.20
N PHE A 59 1.59 -4.70 -10.89
CA PHE A 59 2.81 -3.97 -11.23
C PHE A 59 2.51 -2.77 -12.15
N ALA A 60 1.76 -2.97 -13.22
CA ALA A 60 1.52 -1.96 -14.24
C ALA A 60 0.80 -0.69 -13.70
N PRO A 61 -0.31 -0.78 -12.95
CA PRO A 61 -0.93 0.41 -12.37
C PRO A 61 -0.04 1.09 -11.34
N MET A 62 0.74 0.34 -10.57
CA MET A 62 1.64 0.92 -9.57
C MET A 62 2.81 1.66 -10.23
N ALA A 63 3.41 1.08 -11.26
CA ALA A 63 4.47 1.72 -12.05
C ALA A 63 3.95 2.98 -12.76
N ALA A 64 2.77 2.91 -13.39
CA ALA A 64 2.13 4.05 -14.02
C ALA A 64 1.86 5.18 -13.02
N THR A 65 1.35 4.86 -11.83
CA THR A 65 1.14 5.84 -10.76
C THR A 65 2.45 6.51 -10.35
N LEU A 66 3.54 5.76 -10.21
CA LEU A 66 4.84 6.30 -9.83
C LEU A 66 5.36 7.31 -10.86
N VAL A 67 5.22 7.00 -12.14
CA VAL A 67 5.65 7.86 -13.25
C VAL A 67 4.79 9.12 -13.35
N THR A 68 3.47 9.00 -13.18
CA THR A 68 2.54 10.12 -13.40
C THR A 68 2.32 11.00 -12.17
N ALA A 69 2.65 10.52 -10.95
CA ALA A 69 2.43 11.25 -9.71
C ALA A 69 3.01 12.69 -9.70
N PRO A 70 4.22 12.98 -10.23
CA PRO A 70 4.75 14.34 -10.25
C PRO A 70 3.93 15.29 -11.13
N TRP A 71 3.35 14.81 -12.24
CA TRP A 71 2.51 15.62 -13.13
C TRP A 71 1.18 15.96 -12.48
N TRP A 72 0.56 14.97 -11.83
CA TRP A 72 -0.69 15.18 -11.10
C TRP A 72 -0.52 16.08 -9.89
N GLY A 73 0.62 16.02 -9.21
CA GLY A 73 0.95 16.95 -8.13
C GLY A 73 0.99 18.40 -8.61
N ARG A 74 1.68 18.67 -9.73
CA ARG A 74 1.74 20.02 -10.34
C ARG A 74 0.36 20.51 -10.79
N LEU A 75 -0.46 19.62 -11.35
CA LEU A 75 -1.81 19.97 -11.76
C LEU A 75 -2.71 20.24 -10.54
N ALA A 76 -2.60 19.45 -9.48
CA ALA A 76 -3.34 19.66 -8.23
C ALA A 76 -3.06 21.02 -7.58
N ASP A 77 -1.82 21.51 -7.70
CA ASP A 77 -1.45 22.84 -7.22
C ASP A 77 -2.18 23.96 -8.00
N ARG A 78 -2.45 23.73 -9.30
CA ARG A 78 -3.09 24.73 -10.18
C ARG A 78 -4.62 24.73 -10.11
N VAL A 79 -5.22 23.52 -10.11
CA VAL A 79 -6.68 23.37 -10.22
C VAL A 79 -7.36 23.11 -8.88
N GLY A 80 -6.57 22.77 -7.85
CA GLY A 80 -7.06 22.42 -6.51
C GLY A 80 -7.39 20.94 -6.35
N PRO A 81 -7.60 20.48 -5.09
CA PRO A 81 -7.74 19.06 -4.78
C PRO A 81 -9.10 18.46 -5.17
N LYS A 82 -10.21 19.22 -5.15
CA LYS A 82 -11.55 18.71 -5.51
C LYS A 82 -11.62 18.22 -6.96
N PRO A 83 -11.19 18.97 -8.00
CA PRO A 83 -11.13 18.46 -9.37
C PRO A 83 -10.26 17.22 -9.52
N MET A 84 -9.19 17.10 -8.71
CA MET A 84 -8.34 15.92 -8.71
C MET A 84 -9.03 14.68 -8.14
N ILE A 85 -9.88 14.83 -7.11
CA ILE A 85 -10.72 13.76 -6.57
C ILE A 85 -11.71 13.29 -7.65
N VAL A 86 -12.45 14.22 -8.27
CA VAL A 86 -13.44 13.89 -9.31
C VAL A 86 -12.78 13.20 -10.49
N ARG A 87 -11.66 13.73 -11.00
CA ARG A 87 -10.89 13.11 -12.07
C ARG A 87 -10.47 11.68 -11.73
N ALA A 88 -9.96 11.45 -10.53
CA ALA A 88 -9.52 10.13 -10.10
C ALA A 88 -10.70 9.15 -10.03
N LEU A 89 -11.86 9.56 -9.51
CA LEU A 89 -13.06 8.73 -9.48
C LEU A 89 -13.56 8.38 -10.88
N VAL A 90 -13.56 9.34 -11.81
CA VAL A 90 -13.90 9.09 -13.22
C VAL A 90 -12.95 8.09 -13.86
N ALA A 91 -11.63 8.25 -13.64
CA ALA A 91 -10.64 7.33 -14.17
C ALA A 91 -10.77 5.92 -13.58
N LEU A 92 -11.06 5.80 -12.27
CA LEU A 92 -11.31 4.52 -11.62
C LEU A 92 -12.56 3.83 -12.19
N ALA A 93 -13.67 4.53 -12.30
CA ALA A 93 -14.91 3.99 -12.87
C ALA A 93 -14.74 3.56 -14.34
N ALA A 94 -14.15 4.44 -15.17
CA ALA A 94 -13.94 4.17 -16.58
C ALA A 94 -13.01 2.96 -16.81
N SER A 95 -11.92 2.83 -16.05
CA SER A 95 -11.01 1.69 -16.16
C SER A 95 -11.62 0.38 -15.65
N GLN A 96 -12.46 0.42 -14.63
CA GLN A 96 -13.21 -0.76 -14.18
C GLN A 96 -14.24 -1.19 -15.24
N LEU A 97 -15.01 -0.26 -15.81
CA LEU A 97 -15.95 -0.55 -16.89
C LEU A 97 -15.23 -1.09 -18.12
N TRP A 98 -14.08 -0.51 -18.50
CA TRP A 98 -13.27 -1.06 -19.58
C TRP A 98 -12.87 -2.50 -19.31
N SER A 99 -12.40 -2.81 -18.10
CA SER A 99 -12.00 -4.17 -17.72
C SER A 99 -13.15 -5.18 -17.77
N VAL A 100 -14.40 -4.76 -17.47
CA VAL A 100 -15.59 -5.61 -17.58
C VAL A 100 -15.84 -6.07 -19.02
N HIS A 101 -15.60 -5.19 -20.00
CA HIS A 101 -15.81 -5.44 -21.42
C HIS A 101 -14.56 -5.97 -22.14
N ALA A 102 -13.48 -6.22 -21.41
CA ALA A 102 -12.24 -6.72 -22.00
C ALA A 102 -12.37 -8.22 -22.34
N ASP A 103 -11.93 -8.59 -23.54
CA ASP A 103 -11.92 -9.98 -24.03
C ASP A 103 -10.52 -10.58 -24.06
N SER A 104 -9.50 -9.80 -23.71
CA SER A 104 -8.10 -10.23 -23.66
C SER A 104 -7.37 -9.73 -22.44
N ALA A 105 -6.39 -10.51 -21.98
CA ALA A 105 -5.51 -10.12 -20.89
C ALA A 105 -4.75 -8.81 -21.19
N ALA A 106 -4.38 -8.57 -22.46
CA ALA A 106 -3.73 -7.32 -22.89
C ALA A 106 -4.63 -6.10 -22.64
N SER A 107 -5.93 -6.19 -22.97
CA SER A 107 -6.90 -5.11 -22.76
C SER A 107 -7.05 -4.80 -21.26
N VAL A 108 -7.14 -5.83 -20.40
CA VAL A 108 -7.19 -5.64 -18.95
C VAL A 108 -5.92 -4.98 -18.43
N LEU A 109 -4.73 -5.44 -18.84
CA LEU A 109 -3.47 -4.83 -18.42
C LEU A 109 -3.36 -3.37 -18.84
N LEU A 110 -3.85 -3.03 -20.04
CA LEU A 110 -3.90 -1.65 -20.50
C LEU A 110 -4.87 -0.81 -19.66
N ALA A 111 -6.08 -1.32 -19.39
CA ALA A 111 -7.06 -0.64 -18.54
C ALA A 111 -6.49 -0.41 -17.12
N ARG A 112 -5.79 -1.40 -16.56
CA ARG A 112 -5.11 -1.29 -15.26
C ARG A 112 -3.97 -0.27 -15.28
N THR A 113 -3.19 -0.21 -16.35
CA THR A 113 -2.11 0.78 -16.54
C THR A 113 -2.69 2.20 -16.60
N VAL A 114 -3.75 2.39 -17.38
CA VAL A 114 -4.47 3.67 -17.48
C VAL A 114 -5.08 4.06 -16.13
N GLN A 115 -5.67 3.09 -15.41
CA GLN A 115 -6.16 3.27 -14.06
C GLN A 115 -5.08 3.84 -13.14
N GLY A 116 -3.90 3.22 -13.10
CA GLY A 116 -2.79 3.67 -12.29
C GLY A 116 -2.27 5.04 -12.71
N GLY A 117 -2.12 5.27 -14.02
CA GLY A 117 -1.64 6.54 -14.57
C GLY A 117 -2.58 7.72 -14.33
N LEU A 118 -3.88 7.48 -14.29
CA LEU A 118 -4.90 8.50 -14.05
C LEU A 118 -5.41 8.54 -12.61
N ALA A 119 -5.07 7.57 -11.74
CA ALA A 119 -5.51 7.50 -10.35
C ALA A 119 -4.86 8.60 -9.48
N GLY A 120 -4.68 8.35 -8.21
CA GLY A 120 -4.15 9.31 -7.24
C GLY A 120 -5.26 9.86 -6.33
N PHE A 121 -6.39 9.15 -6.25
CA PHE A 121 -7.53 9.52 -5.38
C PHE A 121 -7.09 9.71 -3.94
N LEU A 122 -6.34 8.78 -3.36
CA LEU A 122 -5.93 8.82 -1.96
C LEU A 122 -5.08 10.07 -1.64
N ALA A 123 -4.13 10.41 -2.51
CA ALA A 123 -3.30 11.61 -2.34
C ALA A 123 -4.15 12.90 -2.45
N ALA A 124 -5.07 12.95 -3.41
CA ALA A 124 -5.97 14.09 -3.57
C ALA A 124 -6.92 14.25 -2.37
N ALA A 125 -7.46 13.14 -1.83
CA ALA A 125 -8.29 13.11 -0.65
C ALA A 125 -7.54 13.61 0.61
N GLN A 126 -6.30 13.16 0.80
CA GLN A 126 -5.43 13.61 1.90
C GLN A 126 -5.13 15.12 1.79
N ILE A 127 -4.78 15.61 0.61
CA ILE A 127 -4.53 17.05 0.39
C ILE A 127 -5.81 17.85 0.64
N TYR A 128 -6.96 17.36 0.17
CA TYR A 128 -8.26 17.99 0.43
C TYR A 128 -8.53 18.11 1.92
N ALA A 129 -8.39 16.98 2.64
CA ALA A 129 -8.62 16.93 4.08
C ALA A 129 -7.71 17.88 4.87
N MET A 130 -6.40 17.92 4.53
CA MET A 130 -5.44 18.82 5.17
C MET A 130 -5.74 20.31 4.93
N ARG A 131 -6.41 20.64 3.82
CA ARG A 131 -6.81 22.03 3.50
C ARG A 131 -8.12 22.44 4.14
N VAL A 132 -9.06 21.52 4.35
CA VAL A 132 -10.38 21.77 4.93
C VAL A 132 -10.33 21.74 6.46
N ALA A 133 -9.57 20.81 7.03
CA ALA A 133 -9.49 20.64 8.46
C ALA A 133 -8.72 21.78 9.15
N PRO A 134 -9.21 22.29 10.30
CA PRO A 134 -8.45 23.18 11.18
C PRO A 134 -7.11 22.57 11.58
N SER A 135 -6.12 23.40 11.86
CA SER A 135 -4.74 22.97 12.15
C SER A 135 -4.64 21.96 13.30
N ASP A 136 -5.43 22.16 14.36
CA ASP A 136 -5.52 21.31 15.55
C ASP A 136 -6.19 19.94 15.29
N MET A 137 -7.02 19.85 14.23
CA MET A 137 -7.75 18.62 13.89
C MET A 137 -7.13 17.81 12.74
N ARG A 138 -6.12 18.33 12.05
CA ARG A 138 -5.53 17.70 10.86
C ARG A 138 -5.02 16.28 11.13
N GLN A 139 -4.34 16.09 12.25
CA GLN A 139 -3.80 14.78 12.60
C GLN A 139 -4.92 13.75 12.83
N ARG A 140 -5.99 14.15 13.48
CA ARG A 140 -7.17 13.31 13.72
C ARG A 140 -7.86 12.93 12.41
N VAL A 141 -8.11 13.93 11.53
CA VAL A 141 -8.73 13.70 10.22
C VAL A 141 -7.86 12.78 9.34
N PHE A 142 -6.54 12.92 9.41
CA PHE A 142 -5.64 12.01 8.70
C PHE A 142 -5.75 10.58 9.24
N ALA A 143 -5.83 10.41 10.56
CA ALA A 143 -6.03 9.11 11.20
C ALA A 143 -7.38 8.49 10.81
N ASP A 144 -8.46 9.29 10.73
CA ASP A 144 -9.78 8.83 10.28
C ASP A 144 -9.73 8.33 8.82
N LEU A 145 -9.04 9.03 7.91
CA LEU A 145 -8.84 8.61 6.52
C LEU A 145 -8.09 7.27 6.45
N GLN A 146 -7.05 7.09 7.26
CA GLN A 146 -6.30 5.83 7.31
C GLN A 146 -7.13 4.69 7.88
N THR A 147 -7.95 4.96 8.90
CA THR A 147 -8.87 3.99 9.49
C THR A 147 -9.89 3.51 8.47
N VAL A 148 -10.51 4.42 7.73
CA VAL A 148 -11.46 4.08 6.66
C VAL A 148 -10.80 3.23 5.57
N THR A 149 -9.57 3.55 5.17
CA THR A 149 -8.81 2.74 4.21
C THR A 149 -8.55 1.33 4.75
N ALA A 150 -8.14 1.21 6.01
CA ALA A 150 -7.89 -0.08 6.66
C ALA A 150 -9.17 -0.93 6.77
N CYS A 151 -10.30 -0.31 7.13
CA CYS A 151 -11.60 -0.98 7.17
C CYS A 151 -12.01 -1.49 5.77
N GLY A 152 -11.81 -0.69 4.72
CA GLY A 152 -12.05 -1.10 3.34
C GLY A 152 -11.21 -2.33 2.95
N SER A 153 -9.92 -2.29 3.23
CA SER A 153 -9.00 -3.41 2.95
C SER A 153 -9.33 -4.70 3.73
N PHE A 154 -9.97 -4.57 4.90
CA PHE A 154 -10.40 -5.72 5.69
C PHE A 154 -11.75 -6.29 5.24
N MET A 155 -12.74 -5.42 5.05
CA MET A 155 -14.12 -5.84 4.81
C MET A 155 -14.42 -6.16 3.33
N ALA A 156 -13.77 -5.48 2.42
CA ALA A 156 -14.10 -5.58 1.00
C ALA A 156 -13.71 -6.92 0.34
N PRO A 157 -12.56 -7.56 0.61
CA PRO A 157 -12.19 -8.81 -0.03
C PRO A 157 -13.17 -9.97 0.20
N PRO A 158 -13.74 -10.23 1.40
CA PRO A 158 -14.76 -11.27 1.58
C PRO A 158 -16.05 -10.97 0.83
N VAL A 159 -16.49 -9.70 0.83
CA VAL A 159 -17.67 -9.28 0.06
C VAL A 159 -17.42 -9.51 -1.42
N GLY A 160 -16.22 -9.16 -1.91
CA GLY A 160 -15.81 -9.42 -3.27
C GLY A 160 -15.74 -10.90 -3.61
N ALA A 161 -15.19 -11.72 -2.71
CA ALA A 161 -15.15 -13.17 -2.87
C ALA A 161 -16.54 -13.77 -3.02
N TRP A 162 -17.50 -13.34 -2.17
CA TRP A 162 -18.88 -13.76 -2.26
C TRP A 162 -19.54 -13.36 -3.58
N LEU A 163 -19.34 -12.10 -4.02
CA LEU A 163 -19.87 -11.62 -5.30
C LEU A 163 -19.24 -12.37 -6.48
N VAL A 164 -17.93 -12.58 -6.48
CA VAL A 164 -17.22 -13.31 -7.54
C VAL A 164 -17.67 -14.76 -7.60
N ALA A 165 -17.83 -15.42 -6.45
CA ALA A 165 -18.31 -16.81 -6.38
C ALA A 165 -19.76 -16.97 -6.89
N TRP A 166 -20.63 -15.98 -6.64
CA TRP A 166 -22.05 -16.05 -6.98
C TRP A 166 -22.36 -15.59 -8.41
N MET A 167 -21.75 -14.50 -8.86
CA MET A 167 -22.10 -13.87 -10.14
C MET A 167 -20.90 -13.64 -11.09
N GLY A 168 -19.73 -14.15 -10.73
CA GLY A 168 -18.51 -14.01 -11.51
C GLY A 168 -17.83 -12.65 -11.36
N PHE A 169 -16.56 -12.59 -11.80
CA PHE A 169 -15.72 -11.41 -11.66
C PHE A 169 -16.27 -10.19 -12.40
N ARG A 170 -16.76 -10.37 -13.64
CA ARG A 170 -17.28 -9.25 -14.47
C ARG A 170 -18.40 -8.52 -13.75
N MET A 171 -19.36 -9.24 -13.18
CA MET A 171 -20.48 -8.63 -12.46
C MET A 171 -20.02 -7.99 -11.14
N ALA A 172 -19.17 -8.66 -10.37
CA ALA A 172 -18.58 -8.08 -9.16
C ALA A 172 -17.84 -6.76 -9.45
N ASN A 173 -17.07 -6.71 -10.55
CA ASN A 173 -16.37 -5.50 -10.99
C ASN A 173 -17.34 -4.42 -11.51
N THR A 174 -18.46 -4.80 -12.14
CA THR A 174 -19.54 -3.87 -12.53
C THR A 174 -20.18 -3.22 -11.31
N VAL A 175 -20.47 -4.01 -10.26
CA VAL A 175 -20.97 -3.47 -8.97
C VAL A 175 -19.95 -2.48 -8.39
N GLY A 176 -18.67 -2.81 -8.39
CA GLY A 176 -17.61 -1.90 -7.96
C GLY A 176 -17.58 -0.60 -8.78
N ALA A 177 -17.66 -0.70 -10.10
CA ALA A 177 -17.73 0.47 -10.98
C ALA A 177 -18.97 1.33 -10.70
N ALA A 178 -20.13 0.71 -10.48
CA ALA A 178 -21.37 1.42 -10.15
C ALA A 178 -21.24 2.18 -8.82
N VAL A 179 -20.64 1.57 -7.80
CA VAL A 179 -20.36 2.23 -6.50
C VAL A 179 -19.43 3.42 -6.70
N ILE A 180 -18.37 3.30 -7.52
CA ILE A 180 -17.46 4.43 -7.79
C ILE A 180 -18.18 5.52 -8.57
N LEU A 181 -19.06 5.17 -9.51
CA LEU A 181 -19.89 6.15 -10.27
C LEU A 181 -20.78 6.96 -9.34
N THR A 182 -21.37 6.36 -8.28
CA THR A 182 -22.15 7.12 -7.28
C THR A 182 -21.28 8.08 -6.48
N CYS A 183 -19.98 7.80 -6.30
CA CYS A 183 -19.07 8.70 -5.62
C CYS A 183 -18.77 9.98 -6.40
N ILE A 184 -18.96 9.99 -7.72
CA ILE A 184 -18.71 11.18 -8.57
C ILE A 184 -19.68 12.32 -8.24
N PRO A 185 -21.01 12.16 -8.31
CA PRO A 185 -21.95 13.21 -7.91
C PRO A 185 -21.80 13.58 -6.43
N LEU A 186 -21.53 12.64 -5.52
CA LEU A 186 -21.25 12.95 -4.13
C LEU A 186 -20.02 13.89 -4.02
N ALA A 187 -18.95 13.65 -4.75
CA ALA A 187 -17.77 14.50 -4.75
C ALA A 187 -18.06 15.87 -5.39
N VAL A 188 -18.84 15.92 -6.47
CA VAL A 188 -19.15 17.17 -7.17
C VAL A 188 -20.07 18.07 -6.36
N PHE A 189 -21.11 17.53 -5.73
CA PHE A 189 -22.14 18.34 -5.08
C PHE A 189 -21.89 18.55 -3.59
N LEU A 190 -21.28 17.59 -2.89
CA LEU A 190 -21.16 17.62 -1.43
C LEU A 190 -19.79 18.08 -0.93
N LEU A 191 -18.74 18.02 -1.76
CA LEU A 191 -17.44 18.57 -1.38
C LEU A 191 -17.34 20.03 -1.81
N PRO A 192 -17.10 20.98 -0.86
CA PRO A 192 -16.84 22.37 -1.19
C PRO A 192 -15.61 22.54 -2.09
N ALA A 193 -15.68 23.50 -3.01
CA ALA A 193 -14.52 23.88 -3.81
C ALA A 193 -13.50 24.63 -2.95
N ILE A 194 -12.23 24.24 -3.04
CA ILE A 194 -11.14 24.90 -2.33
C ILE A 194 -10.27 25.62 -3.36
N LYS A 195 -10.03 26.90 -3.14
CA LYS A 195 -9.17 27.69 -4.02
C LYS A 195 -7.76 27.11 -4.06
N PRO A 196 -7.11 27.10 -5.23
CA PRO A 196 -5.70 26.76 -5.34
C PRO A 196 -4.87 27.69 -4.43
N ILE A 197 -3.79 27.15 -3.85
CA ILE A 197 -2.85 28.02 -3.10
C ILE A 197 -1.99 28.72 -4.14
N ALA A 198 -2.05 30.04 -4.18
CA ALA A 198 -1.05 30.82 -4.91
C ALA A 198 0.34 30.49 -4.31
N ARG A 199 1.22 29.92 -5.12
CA ARG A 199 2.59 29.58 -4.70
C ARG A 199 3.31 30.85 -4.28
N SER A 200 3.69 30.95 -3.02
CA SER A 200 4.81 31.78 -2.63
C SER A 200 6.09 31.10 -3.16
N THR A 201 6.66 31.66 -4.22
CA THR A 201 7.74 31.05 -5.03
C THR A 201 9.10 31.12 -4.37
N HIS A 202 9.24 31.53 -3.11
CA HIS A 202 10.54 32.00 -2.62
C HIS A 202 11.27 31.17 -1.56
N GLU A 203 10.68 30.13 -0.94
CA GLU A 203 11.39 29.49 0.19
C GLU A 203 11.71 27.99 0.07
N ARG A 204 11.15 27.27 -0.91
CA ARG A 204 11.39 25.81 -1.04
C ARG A 204 12.53 25.39 -1.97
N GLY A 205 13.13 26.30 -2.71
CA GLY A 205 14.09 25.96 -3.79
C GLY A 205 15.53 25.72 -3.32
N THR A 206 15.98 26.38 -2.27
CA THR A 206 17.37 26.35 -1.81
C THR A 206 17.63 25.30 -0.75
N ASP A 207 16.72 25.14 0.22
CA ASP A 207 16.88 24.18 1.32
C ASP A 207 16.64 22.74 0.87
N ALA A 208 15.65 22.50 0.00
CA ALA A 208 15.44 21.19 -0.59
C ALA A 208 16.61 20.71 -1.47
N ARG A 209 17.27 21.63 -2.18
CA ARG A 209 18.47 21.30 -2.98
C ARG A 209 19.71 21.06 -2.12
N ARG A 210 19.85 21.73 -0.96
CA ARG A 210 20.96 21.49 -0.02
C ARG A 210 20.76 20.17 0.74
N ALA A 211 19.54 19.84 1.17
CA ALA A 211 19.21 18.57 1.79
C ALA A 211 19.48 17.35 0.87
N HIS A 212 19.37 17.55 -0.46
CA HIS A 212 19.64 16.48 -1.45
C HIS A 212 21.13 16.19 -1.69
N ARG A 213 22.04 17.08 -1.30
CA ARG A 213 23.48 16.97 -1.65
C ARG A 213 24.34 16.32 -0.57
N ALA A 214 23.90 16.20 0.67
CA ALA A 214 24.70 15.55 1.68
C ALA A 214 24.45 14.02 1.66
N PRO A 215 25.51 13.19 1.81
CA PRO A 215 25.39 11.75 1.82
C PRO A 215 24.50 11.30 2.97
N LEU A 216 23.62 10.32 2.69
CA LEU A 216 22.84 9.66 3.71
C LEU A 216 23.79 8.82 4.57
N GLY A 217 23.66 8.90 5.90
CA GLY A 217 24.43 8.04 6.79
C GLY A 217 24.20 6.56 6.48
N GLY A 218 25.24 5.74 6.58
CA GLY A 218 25.15 4.30 6.27
C GLY A 218 24.03 3.59 7.02
N LEU A 219 23.71 4.05 8.24
CA LEU A 219 22.59 3.56 9.06
C LEU A 219 21.23 3.77 8.33
N VAL A 220 20.98 4.97 7.82
CA VAL A 220 19.73 5.32 7.11
C VAL A 220 19.61 4.52 5.82
N VAL A 221 20.71 4.35 5.08
CA VAL A 221 20.73 3.55 3.84
C VAL A 221 20.38 2.10 4.12
N GLY A 222 20.96 1.50 5.15
CA GLY A 222 20.65 0.13 5.56
C GLY A 222 19.20 -0.07 6.02
N LEU A 223 18.64 0.88 6.77
CA LEU A 223 17.24 0.88 7.17
C LEU A 223 16.29 1.01 5.96
N LEU A 224 16.63 1.87 4.99
CA LEU A 224 15.86 2.01 3.75
C LEU A 224 15.91 0.73 2.91
N PHE A 225 17.06 0.07 2.82
CA PHE A 225 17.17 -1.22 2.14
C PHE A 225 16.31 -2.29 2.84
N GLY A 226 16.35 -2.35 4.18
CA GLY A 226 15.46 -3.21 4.97
C GLY A 226 13.98 -2.92 4.67
N THR A 227 13.60 -1.64 4.59
CA THR A 227 12.24 -1.22 4.23
C THR A 227 11.85 -1.67 2.82
N VAL A 228 12.73 -1.52 1.84
CA VAL A 228 12.52 -1.99 0.45
C VAL A 228 12.27 -3.50 0.44
N ALA A 229 13.09 -4.28 1.12
CA ALA A 229 12.99 -5.74 1.12
C ALA A 229 11.73 -6.24 1.85
N VAL A 230 11.36 -5.62 2.99
CA VAL A 230 10.10 -5.92 3.70
C VAL A 230 8.88 -5.57 2.84
N GLN A 231 8.90 -4.44 2.15
CA GLN A 231 7.79 -4.04 1.29
C GLN A 231 7.71 -4.90 0.03
N ALA A 232 8.86 -5.36 -0.48
CA ALA A 232 8.90 -6.34 -1.56
C ALA A 232 8.21 -7.65 -1.13
N ALA A 233 8.61 -8.24 0.00
CA ALA A 233 7.99 -9.44 0.54
C ALA A 233 6.47 -9.26 0.76
N ARG A 234 6.05 -8.12 1.31
CA ARG A 234 4.63 -7.82 1.56
C ARG A 234 3.80 -7.75 0.29
N ALA A 235 4.34 -7.22 -0.81
CA ALA A 235 3.61 -7.03 -2.06
C ALA A 235 3.51 -8.31 -2.90
N MET A 236 4.45 -9.26 -2.75
CA MET A 236 4.53 -10.48 -3.57
C MET A 236 3.24 -11.29 -3.64
N PRO A 237 2.50 -11.54 -2.54
CA PRO A 237 1.29 -12.35 -2.60
C PRO A 237 0.20 -11.81 -3.52
N GLN A 238 0.17 -10.51 -3.81
CA GLN A 238 -0.83 -9.92 -4.70
C GLN A 238 -0.84 -10.59 -6.08
N GLY A 239 0.34 -10.94 -6.61
CA GLY A 239 0.48 -11.54 -7.94
C GLY A 239 0.14 -13.03 -8.00
N PHE A 240 0.26 -13.78 -6.90
CA PHE A 240 0.17 -15.24 -6.95
C PHE A 240 -0.76 -15.89 -5.92
N LEU A 241 -1.24 -15.15 -4.92
CA LEU A 241 -1.99 -15.74 -3.82
C LEU A 241 -3.31 -16.41 -4.28
N ALA A 242 -4.07 -15.74 -5.14
CA ALA A 242 -5.34 -16.29 -5.62
C ALA A 242 -5.12 -17.56 -6.46
N PRO A 243 -4.22 -17.60 -7.46
CA PRO A 243 -3.88 -18.85 -8.15
C PRO A 243 -3.31 -19.94 -7.23
N TYR A 244 -2.47 -19.58 -6.25
CA TYR A 244 -1.96 -20.54 -5.27
C TYR A 244 -3.08 -21.21 -4.49
N ILE A 245 -4.06 -20.44 -4.01
CA ILE A 245 -5.19 -20.97 -3.25
C ILE A 245 -6.05 -21.88 -4.14
N THR A 246 -6.36 -21.47 -5.36
CA THR A 246 -7.26 -22.22 -6.22
C THR A 246 -6.58 -23.41 -6.91
N GLU A 247 -5.32 -23.29 -7.33
CA GLU A 247 -4.63 -24.31 -8.13
C GLU A 247 -3.73 -25.25 -7.29
N THR A 248 -3.22 -24.78 -6.14
CA THR A 248 -2.29 -25.58 -5.31
C THR A 248 -2.95 -26.10 -4.03
N LEU A 249 -3.72 -25.26 -3.34
CA LEU A 249 -4.47 -25.66 -2.14
C LEU A 249 -5.84 -26.25 -2.47
N HIS A 250 -6.29 -26.14 -3.74
CA HIS A 250 -7.63 -26.52 -4.18
C HIS A 250 -8.75 -25.87 -3.36
N GLY A 251 -8.46 -24.69 -2.81
CA GLY A 251 -9.37 -23.91 -1.99
C GLY A 251 -10.33 -23.05 -2.81
N SER A 252 -11.38 -22.57 -2.16
CA SER A 252 -12.43 -21.77 -2.79
C SER A 252 -11.97 -20.32 -3.03
N VAL A 253 -12.69 -19.61 -3.91
CA VAL A 253 -12.54 -18.15 -4.10
C VAL A 253 -12.80 -17.42 -2.79
N MET A 254 -13.73 -17.93 -1.95
CA MET A 254 -14.01 -17.38 -0.61
C MET A 254 -12.79 -17.43 0.29
N LEU A 255 -12.00 -18.51 0.24
CA LEU A 255 -10.75 -18.63 0.99
C LEU A 255 -9.75 -17.55 0.61
N THR A 256 -9.68 -17.17 -0.67
CA THR A 256 -8.83 -16.05 -1.10
C THR A 256 -9.24 -14.74 -0.42
N GLY A 257 -10.51 -14.39 -0.43
CA GLY A 257 -11.02 -13.20 0.25
C GLY A 257 -10.73 -13.21 1.75
N LEU A 258 -10.99 -14.37 2.41
CA LEU A 258 -10.70 -14.55 3.83
C LEU A 258 -9.21 -14.43 4.15
N ALA A 259 -8.33 -14.96 3.31
CA ALA A 259 -6.88 -14.87 3.49
C ALA A 259 -6.35 -13.44 3.43
N TYR A 260 -6.88 -12.60 2.54
CA TYR A 260 -6.56 -11.16 2.52
C TYR A 260 -7.09 -10.46 3.77
N SER A 261 -8.33 -10.72 4.14
CA SER A 261 -8.96 -10.11 5.32
C SER A 261 -8.31 -10.55 6.63
N ALA A 262 -7.94 -11.81 6.76
CA ALA A 262 -7.24 -12.31 7.93
C ALA A 262 -5.94 -11.53 8.19
N THR A 263 -5.16 -11.29 7.14
CA THR A 263 -3.93 -10.48 7.25
C THR A 263 -4.24 -9.02 7.58
N ALA A 264 -5.22 -8.41 6.91
CA ALA A 264 -5.58 -7.01 7.14
C ALA A 264 -6.14 -6.78 8.55
N ALA A 265 -6.98 -7.72 9.05
CA ALA A 265 -7.54 -7.66 10.39
C ALA A 265 -6.46 -7.70 11.46
N THR A 266 -5.60 -8.70 11.44
CA THR A 266 -4.55 -8.85 12.46
C THR A 266 -3.52 -7.75 12.39
N LEU A 267 -3.19 -7.23 11.20
CA LEU A 267 -2.36 -6.05 11.02
C LEU A 267 -2.99 -4.84 11.71
N ALA A 268 -4.28 -4.55 11.45
CA ALA A 268 -4.96 -3.39 12.02
C ALA A 268 -5.10 -3.49 13.54
N LEU A 269 -5.49 -4.67 14.04
CA LEU A 269 -5.67 -4.91 15.48
C LEU A 269 -4.33 -4.86 16.25
N SER A 270 -3.26 -5.36 15.66
CA SER A 270 -1.95 -5.42 16.31
C SER A 270 -1.16 -4.11 16.24
N ALA A 271 -1.45 -3.23 15.29
CA ALA A 271 -0.66 -2.01 15.05
C ALA A 271 -0.54 -1.13 16.31
N ARG A 272 -1.66 -0.91 17.05
CA ARG A 272 -1.66 -0.13 18.29
C ARG A 272 -0.87 -0.81 19.41
N TRP A 273 -1.00 -2.13 19.55
CA TRP A 273 -0.28 -2.91 20.53
C TRP A 273 1.24 -2.86 20.28
N TRP A 274 1.67 -3.00 19.03
CA TRP A 274 3.06 -2.86 18.65
C TRP A 274 3.58 -1.44 18.88
N ALA A 275 2.83 -0.41 18.53
CA ALA A 275 3.21 0.98 18.76
C ALA A 275 3.52 1.24 20.24
N GLN A 276 2.70 0.70 21.15
CA GLN A 276 2.94 0.81 22.59
C GLN A 276 4.17 0.02 23.06
N ARG A 277 4.43 -1.15 22.46
CA ARG A 277 5.57 -2.00 22.81
C ARG A 277 6.93 -1.46 22.33
N PHE A 278 6.92 -0.61 21.34
CA PHE A 278 8.12 0.03 20.81
C PHE A 278 8.31 1.46 21.35
N ALA A 279 7.30 2.07 21.94
CA ALA A 279 7.38 3.43 22.48
C ALA A 279 8.46 3.58 23.55
N GLY A 280 9.31 4.60 23.41
CA GLY A 280 10.33 4.95 24.40
C GLY A 280 11.53 4.00 24.47
N LEU A 281 11.64 3.02 23.56
CA LEU A 281 12.78 2.10 23.54
C LEU A 281 13.99 2.73 22.84
N PRO A 282 15.20 2.46 23.32
CA PRO A 282 16.43 2.84 22.62
C PRO A 282 16.49 2.23 21.21
N VAL A 283 17.10 2.94 20.27
CA VAL A 283 17.20 2.53 18.84
C VAL A 283 17.79 1.12 18.70
N HIS A 284 18.83 0.77 19.46
CA HIS A 284 19.47 -0.56 19.37
C HIS A 284 18.56 -1.70 19.84
N VAL A 285 17.70 -1.46 20.85
CA VAL A 285 16.70 -2.44 21.34
C VAL A 285 15.58 -2.58 20.31
N THR A 286 15.08 -1.44 19.80
CA THR A 286 14.07 -1.40 18.75
C THR A 286 14.53 -2.16 17.51
N LEU A 287 15.75 -1.92 17.05
CA LEU A 287 16.34 -2.62 15.89
C LEU A 287 16.48 -4.12 16.14
N GLY A 288 16.87 -4.53 17.35
CA GLY A 288 16.93 -5.94 17.74
C GLY A 288 15.57 -6.64 17.64
N ARG A 289 14.50 -5.99 18.14
CA ARG A 289 13.13 -6.52 18.04
C ARG A 289 12.62 -6.55 16.60
N VAL A 290 12.94 -5.54 15.78
CA VAL A 290 12.61 -5.51 14.35
C VAL A 290 13.31 -6.66 13.60
N CYS A 291 14.59 -6.96 13.90
CA CYS A 291 15.28 -8.12 13.37
C CYS A 291 14.56 -9.43 13.74
N ALA A 292 14.17 -9.60 15.00
CA ALA A 292 13.43 -10.78 15.45
C ALA A 292 12.08 -10.92 14.72
N LEU A 293 11.30 -9.84 14.62
CA LEU A 293 10.06 -9.86 13.87
C LEU A 293 10.24 -10.20 12.37
N THR A 294 11.32 -9.67 11.77
CA THR A 294 11.64 -9.97 10.36
C THR A 294 11.99 -11.44 10.18
N ALA A 295 12.73 -12.04 11.13
CA ALA A 295 13.03 -13.47 11.13
C ALA A 295 11.75 -14.32 11.28
N VAL A 296 10.84 -13.92 12.18
CA VAL A 296 9.54 -14.58 12.35
C VAL A 296 8.72 -14.48 11.08
N CYS A 297 8.68 -13.31 10.43
CA CYS A 297 7.99 -13.15 9.12
C CYS A 297 8.58 -14.06 8.04
N ALA A 298 9.90 -14.28 8.01
CA ALA A 298 10.54 -15.23 7.09
C ALA A 298 10.04 -16.66 7.35
N GLY A 299 10.03 -17.11 8.61
CA GLY A 299 9.52 -18.42 8.99
C GLY A 299 8.03 -18.61 8.65
N ILE A 300 7.19 -17.61 8.94
CA ILE A 300 5.75 -17.64 8.61
C ILE A 300 5.54 -17.66 7.09
N SER A 301 6.36 -16.96 6.31
CA SER A 301 6.27 -16.98 4.85
C SER A 301 6.54 -18.38 4.31
N LEU A 302 7.54 -19.07 4.84
CA LEU A 302 7.83 -20.45 4.49
C LEU A 302 6.68 -21.38 4.91
N TRP A 303 6.16 -21.20 6.12
CA TRP A 303 4.97 -21.94 6.60
C TRP A 303 3.79 -21.80 5.65
N GLN A 304 3.46 -20.58 5.18
CA GLN A 304 2.38 -20.38 4.19
C GLN A 304 2.58 -21.21 2.91
N GLY A 305 3.82 -21.32 2.43
CA GLY A 305 4.16 -22.13 1.24
C GLY A 305 4.08 -23.63 1.47
N LEU A 306 4.23 -24.08 2.72
CA LEU A 306 4.19 -25.48 3.16
C LEU A 306 2.82 -25.90 3.68
N ALA A 307 1.87 -24.99 3.81
CA ALA A 307 0.52 -25.27 4.32
C ALA A 307 -0.15 -26.39 3.50
N GLN A 308 -0.75 -27.35 4.22
CA GLN A 308 -1.40 -28.52 3.63
C GLN A 308 -2.93 -28.41 3.60
N GLY A 309 -3.49 -27.41 4.29
CA GLY A 309 -4.93 -27.22 4.36
C GLY A 309 -5.34 -25.77 4.52
N GLU A 310 -6.61 -25.50 4.30
CA GLU A 310 -7.19 -24.14 4.37
C GLU A 310 -7.03 -23.50 5.75
N ALA A 311 -7.31 -24.25 6.83
CA ALA A 311 -7.23 -23.75 8.20
C ALA A 311 -5.79 -23.41 8.58
N ASP A 312 -4.84 -24.30 8.26
CA ASP A 312 -3.42 -24.09 8.48
C ASP A 312 -2.92 -22.82 7.76
N PHE A 313 -3.33 -22.66 6.51
CA PHE A 313 -3.00 -21.48 5.72
C PHE A 313 -3.57 -20.19 6.31
N ILE A 314 -4.82 -20.18 6.75
CA ILE A 314 -5.45 -19.01 7.38
C ILE A 314 -4.76 -18.65 8.69
N VAL A 315 -4.38 -19.62 9.52
CA VAL A 315 -3.62 -19.38 10.76
C VAL A 315 -2.28 -18.72 10.44
N ALA A 316 -1.55 -19.21 9.44
CA ALA A 316 -0.31 -18.60 8.99
C ALA A 316 -0.51 -17.16 8.47
N ARG A 317 -1.63 -16.88 7.78
CA ARG A 317 -2.00 -15.53 7.33
C ARG A 317 -2.30 -14.57 8.49
N LEU A 318 -3.01 -15.05 9.52
CA LEU A 318 -3.28 -14.30 10.76
C LEU A 318 -1.96 -13.96 11.49
N ALA A 319 -1.09 -14.95 11.66
CA ALA A 319 0.22 -14.78 12.28
C ALA A 319 1.10 -13.78 11.53
N TRP A 320 1.09 -13.84 10.19
CA TRP A 320 1.83 -12.91 9.35
C TRP A 320 1.33 -11.47 9.49
N GLY A 321 0.02 -11.25 9.46
CA GLY A 321 -0.58 -9.94 9.64
C GLY A 321 -0.27 -9.33 11.02
N LEU A 322 -0.27 -10.15 12.07
CA LEU A 322 0.13 -9.75 13.43
C LEU A 322 1.54 -9.15 13.45
N CYS A 323 2.50 -9.82 12.81
CA CYS A 323 3.89 -9.36 12.75
C CYS A 323 4.05 -8.10 11.88
N LEU A 324 3.32 -8.01 10.75
CA LEU A 324 3.37 -6.86 9.87
C LEU A 324 2.90 -5.56 10.53
N GLY A 325 1.95 -5.63 11.48
CA GLY A 325 1.45 -4.47 12.21
C GLY A 325 2.55 -3.73 12.99
N GLY A 326 3.61 -4.45 13.43
CA GLY A 326 4.75 -3.84 14.11
C GLY A 326 5.91 -3.46 13.19
N LEU A 327 6.05 -4.12 12.05
CA LEU A 327 7.29 -4.05 11.28
C LEU A 327 7.44 -2.74 10.50
N LEU A 328 6.45 -2.38 9.68
CA LEU A 328 6.55 -1.22 8.79
C LEU A 328 6.50 0.14 9.50
N PRO A 329 5.57 0.39 10.45
CA PRO A 329 5.54 1.65 11.16
C PRO A 329 6.85 1.91 11.92
N VAL A 330 7.41 0.86 12.55
CA VAL A 330 8.63 0.96 13.34
C VAL A 330 9.86 1.20 12.45
N LEU A 331 9.96 0.55 11.29
CA LEU A 331 11.04 0.84 10.33
C LEU A 331 11.01 2.29 9.87
N ASN A 332 9.82 2.82 9.55
CA ASN A 332 9.67 4.23 9.16
C ASN A 332 10.05 5.18 10.32
N SER A 333 9.66 4.86 11.55
CA SER A 333 10.03 5.62 12.74
C SER A 333 11.54 5.64 12.94
N LEU A 334 12.20 4.49 12.84
CA LEU A 334 13.67 4.37 12.97
C LEU A 334 14.40 5.22 11.92
N VAL A 335 13.93 5.25 10.66
CA VAL A 335 14.54 6.08 9.62
C VAL A 335 14.41 7.57 9.96
N VAL A 336 13.27 7.99 10.51
CA VAL A 336 13.04 9.39 10.91
C VAL A 336 13.87 9.76 12.14
N GLU A 337 13.88 8.92 13.18
CA GLU A 337 14.60 9.13 14.42
C GLU A 337 16.14 9.17 14.25
N THR A 338 16.65 8.40 13.26
CA THR A 338 18.08 8.38 12.93
C THR A 338 18.49 9.48 11.94
N SER A 339 17.52 10.25 11.45
CA SER A 339 17.76 11.37 10.53
C SER A 339 17.85 12.71 11.29
N PRO A 340 18.71 13.65 10.87
CA PRO A 340 18.74 15.01 11.44
C PRO A 340 17.38 15.69 11.39
N GLU A 341 17.05 16.52 12.38
CA GLU A 341 15.74 17.17 12.51
C GLU A 341 15.35 17.99 11.27
N ASP A 342 16.30 18.68 10.66
CA ASP A 342 16.11 19.45 9.42
C ASP A 342 15.81 18.59 8.18
N ARG A 343 16.00 17.25 8.26
CA ARG A 343 15.83 16.28 7.16
C ARG A 343 14.75 15.25 7.38
N GLN A 344 14.02 15.26 8.48
CA GLN A 344 12.98 14.27 8.77
C GLN A 344 11.89 14.22 7.68
N GLY A 345 11.51 15.36 7.11
CA GLY A 345 10.57 15.40 5.99
C GLY A 345 11.11 14.72 4.72
N PHE A 346 12.40 14.86 4.43
CA PHE A 346 13.07 14.16 3.34
C PHE A 346 13.15 12.65 3.61
N ALA A 347 13.47 12.26 4.84
CA ALA A 347 13.51 10.86 5.28
C ALA A 347 12.14 10.16 5.11
N LEU A 348 11.04 10.81 5.47
CA LEU A 348 9.68 10.31 5.22
C LEU A 348 9.37 10.15 3.72
N GLY A 349 9.84 11.08 2.88
CA GLY A 349 9.75 10.97 1.43
C GLY A 349 10.50 9.76 0.90
N LEU A 350 11.70 9.49 1.43
CA LEU A 350 12.49 8.30 1.08
C LEU A 350 11.80 7.01 1.52
N CYS A 351 11.21 6.95 2.73
CA CYS A 351 10.41 5.81 3.18
C CYS A 351 9.24 5.51 2.23
N SER A 352 8.52 6.55 1.79
CA SER A 352 7.44 6.39 0.81
C SER A 352 7.94 5.86 -0.54
N SER A 353 9.09 6.36 -1.02
CA SER A 353 9.70 5.90 -2.27
C SER A 353 10.22 4.47 -2.15
N ALA A 354 10.88 4.14 -1.02
CA ALA A 354 11.35 2.80 -0.69
C ALA A 354 10.18 1.80 -0.63
N ALA A 355 9.05 2.20 -0.03
CA ALA A 355 7.86 1.37 0.03
C ALA A 355 7.30 1.03 -1.35
N LYS A 356 7.16 2.02 -2.23
CA LYS A 356 6.65 1.81 -3.61
C LYS A 356 7.65 1.05 -4.47
N GLY A 357 8.94 1.40 -4.41
CA GLY A 357 10.00 0.69 -5.12
C GLY A 357 10.11 -0.76 -4.68
N GLY A 358 10.06 -1.00 -3.37
CA GLY A 358 10.04 -2.34 -2.79
C GLY A 358 8.86 -3.17 -3.30
N ALA A 359 7.65 -2.61 -3.30
CA ALA A 359 6.48 -3.31 -3.81
C ALA A 359 6.59 -3.68 -5.29
N LEU A 360 7.13 -2.79 -6.14
CA LEU A 360 7.41 -3.10 -7.55
C LEU A 360 8.44 -4.22 -7.70
N ILE A 361 9.54 -4.16 -6.94
CA ILE A 361 10.56 -5.22 -6.93
C ILE A 361 9.92 -6.55 -6.51
N GLY A 362 9.11 -6.55 -5.45
CA GLY A 362 8.42 -7.75 -4.97
C GLY A 362 7.51 -8.37 -6.00
N LEU A 363 6.70 -7.58 -6.71
CA LEU A 363 5.84 -8.08 -7.78
C LEU A 363 6.66 -8.67 -8.94
N GLY A 364 7.80 -8.07 -9.29
CA GLY A 364 8.73 -8.62 -10.29
C GLY A 364 9.35 -9.94 -9.85
N VAL A 365 9.82 -10.03 -8.61
CA VAL A 365 10.38 -11.27 -8.03
C VAL A 365 9.32 -12.35 -7.92
N ALA A 366 8.08 -11.99 -7.54
CA ALA A 366 6.96 -12.92 -7.52
C ALA A 366 6.68 -13.49 -8.91
N ALA A 367 6.62 -12.63 -9.94
CA ALA A 367 6.42 -13.05 -11.32
C ALA A 367 7.48 -14.05 -11.79
N LEU A 368 8.75 -13.73 -11.53
CA LEU A 368 9.89 -14.60 -11.92
C LEU A 368 9.86 -15.92 -11.18
N SER A 369 9.76 -15.89 -9.85
CA SER A 369 9.82 -17.11 -9.03
C SER A 369 8.64 -18.05 -9.32
N THR A 370 7.42 -17.51 -9.41
CA THR A 370 6.23 -18.32 -9.67
C THR A 370 6.13 -18.78 -11.13
N GLY A 371 6.62 -17.97 -12.07
CA GLY A 371 6.65 -18.33 -13.48
C GLY A 371 7.64 -19.44 -13.82
N LEU A 372 8.76 -19.53 -13.08
CA LEU A 372 9.80 -20.53 -13.33
C LEU A 372 9.61 -21.82 -12.50
N PHE A 373 9.13 -21.69 -11.25
CA PHE A 373 9.15 -22.78 -10.27
C PHE A 373 7.77 -23.09 -9.67
N GLY A 374 6.69 -22.50 -10.20
CA GLY A 374 5.31 -22.70 -9.74
C GLY A 374 4.94 -21.85 -8.51
N TRP A 375 3.66 -21.89 -8.12
CA TRP A 375 3.08 -20.95 -7.15
C TRP A 375 3.72 -21.00 -5.76
N ARG A 376 4.15 -22.16 -5.28
CA ARG A 376 4.84 -22.30 -3.99
C ARG A 376 6.16 -21.55 -3.93
N ALA A 377 6.85 -21.42 -5.05
CA ALA A 377 8.10 -20.67 -5.12
C ALA A 377 7.93 -19.18 -4.80
N GLY A 378 6.73 -18.62 -4.96
CA GLY A 378 6.40 -17.27 -4.50
C GLY A 378 6.63 -17.07 -3.01
N PHE A 379 6.25 -18.05 -2.17
CA PHE A 379 6.49 -17.99 -0.73
C PHE A 379 7.96 -18.21 -0.37
N VAL A 380 8.68 -19.06 -1.09
CA VAL A 380 10.12 -19.26 -0.91
C VAL A 380 10.87 -17.96 -1.25
N ALA A 381 10.53 -17.31 -2.35
CA ALA A 381 11.11 -16.03 -2.73
C ALA A 381 10.74 -14.91 -1.73
N MET A 382 9.51 -14.92 -1.20
CA MET A 382 9.06 -14.02 -0.13
C MET A 382 9.89 -14.21 1.14
N THR A 383 10.18 -15.47 1.52
CA THR A 383 11.11 -15.80 2.62
C THR A 383 12.50 -15.23 2.34
N GLY A 384 13.01 -15.40 1.12
CA GLY A 384 14.29 -14.82 0.69
C GLY A 384 14.35 -13.30 0.85
N MET A 385 13.25 -12.59 0.51
CA MET A 385 13.17 -11.13 0.72
C MET A 385 13.22 -10.75 2.20
N TYR A 386 12.53 -11.49 3.09
CA TYR A 386 12.64 -11.26 4.53
C TYR A 386 14.03 -11.57 5.08
N LEU A 387 14.71 -12.62 4.59
CA LEU A 387 16.08 -12.92 4.96
C LEU A 387 17.07 -11.85 4.48
N ALA A 388 16.87 -11.30 3.27
CA ALA A 388 17.64 -10.16 2.78
C ALA A 388 17.43 -8.90 3.65
N ALA A 389 16.18 -8.63 4.04
CA ALA A 389 15.87 -7.56 4.98
C ALA A 389 16.55 -7.78 6.33
N LEU A 390 16.48 -9.00 6.86
CA LEU A 390 17.13 -9.38 8.12
C LEU A 390 18.65 -9.17 8.07
N ALA A 391 19.29 -9.62 7.00
CA ALA A 391 20.73 -9.44 6.80
C ALA A 391 21.13 -7.96 6.80
N ALA A 392 20.38 -7.11 6.07
CA ALA A 392 20.59 -5.66 6.04
C ALA A 392 20.43 -5.03 7.43
N LEU A 393 19.36 -5.38 8.15
CA LEU A 393 19.08 -4.84 9.49
C LEU A 393 20.12 -5.30 10.54
N LEU A 394 20.61 -6.55 10.43
CA LEU A 394 21.69 -7.03 11.29
C LEU A 394 23.02 -6.34 10.99
N ALA A 395 23.33 -6.04 9.73
CA ALA A 395 24.50 -5.26 9.36
C ALA A 395 24.45 -3.84 9.96
N VAL A 396 23.28 -3.19 9.87
CA VAL A 396 23.02 -1.89 10.51
C VAL A 396 23.23 -1.97 12.05
N ARG A 397 22.69 -3.00 12.68
CA ARG A 397 22.84 -3.20 14.14
C ARG A 397 24.29 -3.37 14.56
N ARG A 398 25.09 -4.14 13.80
CA ARG A 398 26.52 -4.35 14.05
C ARG A 398 27.32 -3.06 13.89
N ALA A 399 27.06 -2.30 12.82
CA ALA A 399 27.72 -1.02 12.59
C ALA A 399 27.41 0.03 13.69
N GLY A 400 26.17 0.06 14.19
CA GLY A 400 25.78 0.92 15.31
C GLY A 400 26.49 0.54 16.62
N ALA A 401 26.66 -0.75 16.90
CA ALA A 401 27.35 -1.23 18.11
C ALA A 401 28.85 -0.90 18.10
N SER A 402 29.51 -0.95 16.93
CA SER A 402 30.93 -0.59 16.80
C SER A 402 31.21 0.90 17.05
N HIS A 403 30.28 1.79 16.64
CA HIS A 403 30.39 3.23 16.88
C HIS A 403 30.25 3.61 18.37
N THR A 404 29.34 2.96 19.09
CA THR A 404 29.20 3.19 20.54
C THR A 404 30.40 2.70 21.32
N ALA A 405 30.94 1.51 21.02
CA ALA A 405 32.12 0.96 21.64
C ALA A 405 33.39 1.81 21.38
N SER A 406 33.54 2.37 20.19
CA SER A 406 34.67 3.27 19.86
C SER A 406 34.57 4.62 20.58
N ALA A 407 33.35 5.13 20.81
CA ALA A 407 33.13 6.37 21.55
C ALA A 407 33.40 6.21 23.06
N GLU A 408 33.06 5.06 23.63
CA GLU A 408 33.38 4.74 25.05
C GLU A 408 34.88 4.51 25.31
N LEU A 409 35.64 4.04 24.30
CA LEU A 409 37.11 3.85 24.41
C LEU A 409 37.89 5.16 24.20
N SER A 410 37.24 6.21 23.68
CA SER A 410 37.86 7.53 23.43
C SER A 410 37.47 8.59 24.46
N ALA A 411 36.56 8.28 25.40
CA ALA A 411 36.16 9.11 26.52
C ALA A 411 36.85 8.63 27.84
#